data_d8926bbcf971c9f56144e78610984b09
#
_entry.id   d8926bbcf971c9f56144e78610984b09
#
_cell.length_a   1.000
_cell.length_b   1.000
_cell.length_c   1.000
_cell.angle_alpha   90.00
_cell.angle_beta   90.00
_cell.angle_gamma   90.00
#
_symmetry.space_group_name_H-M   'P 1'
#
loop_
_entity.id
_entity.type
_entity.pdbx_description
1 polymer ?
#
loop_
_entity_poly.entity_id
_entity_poly.type
_entity_poly.pdbx_seq_one_letter_code
_entity_poly.pdbx_strand_id
1 'polypeptide(L)'
;MKYINGGVCAAQGFRAAGLHVGVKNNKTEKKDVALIVSDVDCAAAGVFTTNVVKAAPVHVTKAHLADGKARAVIVNSGNANACAPQGEENAMRMCAAAAKAVGCAVEDVLVCSTGVIGDRKSVV
;
A
#
# COMPACT_ATOMS: atom_id res chain seq x y z
N MET A 1 -15.96 22.53 -12.15
CA MET A 1 -15.04 21.72 -11.34
C MET A 1 -14.10 22.67 -10.63
N LYS A 2 -13.93 22.56 -9.31
CA LYS A 2 -13.05 23.46 -8.52
C LYS A 2 -11.81 22.65 -8.09
N TYR A 3 -10.63 23.13 -8.44
CA TYR A 3 -9.37 22.56 -7.96
C TYR A 3 -9.09 23.05 -6.55
N ILE A 4 -8.65 22.13 -5.68
CA ILE A 4 -8.21 22.42 -4.31
C ILE A 4 -6.79 21.91 -4.11
N ASN A 5 -6.02 22.58 -3.28
CA ASN A 5 -4.68 22.14 -2.89
C ASN A 5 -4.76 21.13 -1.74
N GLY A 6 -3.72 20.29 -1.58
CA GLY A 6 -3.59 19.37 -0.45
C GLY A 6 -3.52 17.88 -0.82
N GLY A 7 -3.75 17.51 -2.09
CA GLY A 7 -3.69 16.12 -2.54
C GLY A 7 -4.62 15.22 -1.73
N VAL A 8 -4.16 14.03 -1.32
CA VAL A 8 -4.95 13.10 -0.50
C VAL A 8 -5.33 13.66 0.87
N CYS A 9 -4.55 14.59 1.42
CA CYS A 9 -4.84 15.25 2.69
C CYS A 9 -5.84 16.40 2.57
N ALA A 10 -6.33 16.73 1.37
CA ALA A 10 -7.38 17.73 1.19
C ALA A 10 -8.74 17.24 1.72
N ALA A 11 -8.97 15.92 1.73
CA ALA A 11 -10.14 15.34 2.35
C ALA A 11 -9.98 15.34 3.87
N GLN A 12 -11.00 15.81 4.58
CA GLN A 12 -11.00 15.85 6.05
C GLN A 12 -10.90 14.44 6.61
N GLY A 13 -10.09 14.25 7.66
CA GLY A 13 -9.89 12.97 8.33
C GLY A 13 -8.87 12.05 7.65
N PHE A 14 -8.16 12.53 6.60
CA PHE A 14 -7.07 11.79 5.98
C PHE A 14 -5.71 12.42 6.26
N ARG A 15 -4.74 11.59 6.57
CA ARG A 15 -3.34 11.95 6.76
C ARG A 15 -2.46 11.08 5.85
N ALA A 16 -1.36 11.62 5.36
CA ALA A 16 -0.41 10.88 4.57
C ALA A 16 1.03 11.29 4.91
N ALA A 17 1.92 10.31 4.84
CA ALA A 17 3.36 10.51 4.98
C ALA A 17 4.10 9.67 3.96
N GLY A 18 5.25 10.14 3.53
CA GLY A 18 6.15 9.40 2.64
C GLY A 18 7.58 9.47 3.15
N LEU A 19 8.27 8.33 3.11
CA LEU A 19 9.64 8.14 3.59
C LEU A 19 10.52 7.53 2.51
N HIS A 20 11.82 7.78 2.61
CA HIS A 20 12.84 7.02 1.90
C HIS A 20 13.34 5.91 2.83
N VAL A 21 13.14 4.66 2.43
CA VAL A 21 13.56 3.47 3.19
C VAL A 21 14.51 2.57 2.40
N GLY A 22 14.94 3.00 1.21
CA GLY A 22 15.93 2.31 0.39
C GLY A 22 15.38 1.20 -0.50
N VAL A 23 14.08 1.14 -0.75
CA VAL A 23 13.48 0.22 -1.74
C VAL A 23 14.04 0.52 -3.13
N LYS A 24 14.12 1.81 -3.47
CA LYS A 24 14.84 2.27 -4.66
C LYS A 24 16.32 2.36 -4.35
N ASN A 25 17.09 1.48 -4.94
CA ASN A 25 18.55 1.47 -4.81
C ASN A 25 19.17 2.58 -5.70
N ASN A 26 18.83 3.83 -5.42
CA ASN A 26 19.36 4.98 -6.12
C ASN A 26 19.99 5.97 -5.12
N LYS A 27 21.00 6.67 -5.59
CA LYS A 27 21.70 7.72 -4.82
C LYS A 27 20.84 8.96 -4.56
N THR A 28 19.55 8.92 -4.90
CA THR A 28 18.61 10.02 -4.67
C THR A 28 17.72 9.66 -3.49
N GLU A 29 17.60 10.55 -2.53
CA GLU A 29 16.70 10.42 -1.34
C GLU A 29 15.22 10.51 -1.72
N LYS A 30 14.82 9.98 -2.88
CA LYS A 30 13.42 9.96 -3.30
C LYS A 30 12.64 9.02 -2.40
N LYS A 31 11.55 9.52 -1.88
CA LYS A 31 10.60 8.76 -1.09
C LYS A 31 10.12 7.54 -1.87
N ASP A 32 10.13 6.40 -1.25
CA ASP A 32 9.81 5.11 -1.88
C ASP A 32 8.79 4.28 -1.09
N VAL A 33 8.40 4.73 0.08
CA VAL A 33 7.26 4.20 0.84
C VAL A 33 6.35 5.34 1.24
N ALA A 34 5.04 5.12 1.16
CA ALA A 34 4.02 6.05 1.61
C ALA A 34 2.95 5.32 2.41
N LEU A 35 2.39 6.01 3.40
CA LEU A 35 1.26 5.55 4.19
C LEU A 35 0.17 6.61 4.15
N ILE A 36 -1.05 6.20 3.81
CA ILE A 36 -2.26 7.02 3.87
C ILE A 36 -3.13 6.43 4.97
N VAL A 37 -3.62 7.26 5.87
CA VAL A 37 -4.40 6.83 7.05
C VAL A 37 -5.67 7.64 7.13
N SER A 38 -6.79 6.96 7.38
CA SER A 38 -8.04 7.60 7.82
C SER A 38 -8.10 7.65 9.34
N ASP A 39 -8.63 8.73 9.89
CA ASP A 39 -8.84 8.87 11.34
C ASP A 39 -9.98 7.97 11.86
N VAL A 40 -10.84 7.49 10.97
CA VAL A 40 -11.96 6.59 11.25
C VAL A 40 -12.01 5.43 10.26
N ASP A 41 -12.77 4.39 10.58
CA ASP A 41 -13.06 3.32 9.64
C ASP A 41 -13.82 3.87 8.43
N CYS A 42 -13.32 3.57 7.24
CA CYS A 42 -13.90 4.03 5.99
C CYS A 42 -14.59 2.89 5.25
N ALA A 43 -15.70 3.22 4.59
CA ALA A 43 -16.19 2.39 3.51
C ALA A 43 -15.15 2.39 2.38
N ALA A 44 -14.79 1.21 1.90
CA ALA A 44 -13.77 1.04 0.90
C ALA A 44 -14.21 0.08 -0.19
N ALA A 45 -13.84 0.38 -1.43
CA ALA A 45 -14.08 -0.46 -2.60
C ALA A 45 -12.89 -0.39 -3.55
N GLY A 46 -12.68 -1.45 -4.31
CA GLY A 46 -11.60 -1.53 -5.28
C GLY A 46 -12.02 -2.19 -6.57
N VAL A 47 -11.36 -1.79 -7.64
CA VAL A 47 -11.41 -2.47 -8.94
C VAL A 47 -10.02 -3.03 -9.25
N PHE A 48 -9.99 -4.21 -9.85
CA PHE A 48 -8.76 -4.97 -10.03
C PHE A 48 -8.62 -5.44 -11.47
N THR A 49 -7.38 -5.68 -11.89
CA THR A 49 -7.10 -6.23 -13.20
C THR A 49 -7.74 -7.61 -13.38
N THR A 50 -8.18 -7.90 -14.59
CA THR A 50 -8.66 -9.21 -15.02
C THR A 50 -7.54 -10.12 -15.54
N ASN A 51 -6.29 -9.64 -15.61
CA ASN A 51 -5.13 -10.45 -16.01
C ASN A 51 -5.03 -11.72 -15.17
N VAL A 52 -4.63 -12.80 -15.79
CA VAL A 52 -4.38 -14.08 -15.09
C VAL A 52 -3.23 -13.93 -14.11
N VAL A 53 -2.14 -13.29 -14.53
CA VAL A 53 -0.98 -13.03 -13.67
C VAL A 53 -1.20 -11.71 -12.94
N LYS A 54 -1.29 -11.77 -11.62
CA LYS A 54 -1.50 -10.62 -10.74
C LYS A 54 -0.36 -10.53 -9.72
N ALA A 55 0.01 -9.32 -9.36
CA ALA A 55 0.97 -9.09 -8.28
C ALA A 55 0.35 -9.48 -6.92
N ALA A 56 1.18 -9.93 -5.99
CA ALA A 56 0.74 -10.34 -4.66
C ALA A 56 -0.07 -9.27 -3.90
N PRO A 57 0.27 -7.97 -3.96
CA PRO A 57 -0.54 -6.93 -3.33
C PRO A 57 -1.98 -6.87 -3.84
N VAL A 58 -2.23 -7.26 -5.09
CA VAL A 58 -3.60 -7.31 -5.64
C VAL A 58 -4.44 -8.38 -4.92
N HIS A 59 -3.85 -9.56 -4.69
CA HIS A 59 -4.53 -10.65 -3.98
C HIS A 59 -4.84 -10.26 -2.53
N VAL A 60 -3.85 -9.74 -1.81
CA VAL A 60 -3.99 -9.32 -0.41
C VAL A 60 -5.02 -8.20 -0.29
N THR A 61 -4.90 -7.14 -1.09
CA THR A 61 -5.84 -6.01 -1.04
C THR A 61 -7.27 -6.45 -1.37
N LYS A 62 -7.45 -7.33 -2.36
CA LYS A 62 -8.78 -7.86 -2.70
C LYS A 62 -9.39 -8.67 -1.54
N ALA A 63 -8.57 -9.46 -0.84
CA ALA A 63 -9.02 -10.21 0.32
C ALA A 63 -9.42 -9.27 1.49
N HIS A 64 -8.60 -8.25 1.77
CA HIS A 64 -8.87 -7.29 2.84
C HIS A 64 -10.10 -6.41 2.55
N LEU A 65 -10.43 -6.16 1.29
CA LEU A 65 -11.62 -5.39 0.90
C LEU A 65 -12.92 -6.22 0.93
N ALA A 66 -12.88 -7.49 1.31
CA ALA A 66 -14.06 -8.36 1.26
C ALA A 66 -15.21 -7.87 2.17
N ASP A 67 -14.90 -7.20 3.27
CA ASP A 67 -15.89 -6.61 4.19
C ASP A 67 -16.28 -5.16 3.85
N GLY A 68 -15.67 -4.58 2.80
CA GLY A 68 -15.96 -3.22 2.34
C GLY A 68 -15.42 -2.11 3.26
N LYS A 69 -14.41 -2.40 4.09
CA LYS A 69 -13.82 -1.44 5.04
C LYS A 69 -12.32 -1.30 4.85
N ALA A 70 -11.78 -0.16 5.24
CA ALA A 70 -10.34 0.06 5.38
C ALA A 70 -10.03 1.25 6.30
N ARG A 71 -8.82 1.25 6.88
CA ARG A 71 -8.26 2.34 7.72
C ARG A 71 -7.02 2.96 7.09
N ALA A 72 -6.23 2.17 6.38
CA ALA A 72 -4.97 2.65 5.83
C ALA A 72 -4.62 2.01 4.49
N VAL A 73 -3.76 2.68 3.75
CA VAL A 73 -3.12 2.16 2.54
C VAL A 73 -1.62 2.34 2.67
N ILE A 74 -0.87 1.23 2.62
CA ILE A 74 0.60 1.24 2.52
C ILE A 74 1.01 1.04 1.07
N VAL A 75 1.92 1.89 0.59
CA VAL A 75 2.37 1.89 -0.80
C VAL A 75 3.88 1.85 -0.85
N ASN A 76 4.47 1.01 -1.69
CA ASN A 76 5.88 1.10 -2.02
C ASN A 76 6.12 1.33 -3.51
N SER A 77 7.25 1.97 -3.82
CA SER A 77 7.74 2.19 -5.17
C SER A 77 9.20 1.71 -5.28
N GLY A 78 9.48 0.87 -6.27
CA GLY A 78 10.81 0.29 -6.52
C GLY A 78 10.80 -1.22 -6.66
N ASN A 79 9.83 -1.89 -6.05
CA ASN A 79 9.60 -3.33 -6.17
C ASN A 79 8.10 -3.57 -6.37
N ALA A 80 7.73 -4.20 -7.48
CA ALA A 80 6.32 -4.48 -7.81
C ALA A 80 5.72 -5.61 -6.97
N ASN A 81 6.53 -6.41 -6.31
CA ASN A 81 6.11 -7.64 -5.63
C ASN A 81 5.23 -8.53 -6.54
N ALA A 82 5.63 -8.61 -7.79
CA ALA A 82 4.99 -9.43 -8.82
C ALA A 82 5.96 -10.49 -9.28
N CYS A 83 5.49 -11.73 -9.44
CA CYS A 83 6.30 -12.89 -9.82
C CYS A 83 7.53 -13.10 -8.89
N ALA A 84 7.43 -12.65 -7.66
CA ALA A 84 8.49 -12.76 -6.66
C ALA A 84 8.19 -13.90 -5.68
N PRO A 85 9.20 -14.64 -5.21
CA PRO A 85 9.02 -15.61 -4.13
C PRO A 85 8.47 -14.93 -2.88
N GLN A 86 7.59 -15.62 -2.14
CA GLN A 86 6.99 -15.13 -0.88
C GLN A 86 6.25 -13.79 -1.04
N GLY A 87 5.72 -13.49 -2.23
CA GLY A 87 5.11 -12.20 -2.53
C GLY A 87 3.95 -11.85 -1.61
N GLU A 88 3.03 -12.80 -1.36
CA GLU A 88 1.88 -12.59 -0.49
C GLU A 88 2.30 -12.45 0.98
N GLU A 89 3.25 -13.25 1.44
CA GLU A 89 3.81 -13.12 2.80
C GLU A 89 4.42 -11.74 3.02
N ASN A 90 5.21 -11.25 2.06
CA ASN A 90 5.80 -9.92 2.13
C ASN A 90 4.75 -8.81 2.10
N ALA A 91 3.70 -8.94 1.28
CA ALA A 91 2.60 -8.00 1.26
C ALA A 91 1.85 -7.97 2.61
N MET A 92 1.59 -9.13 3.20
CA MET A 92 0.98 -9.24 4.53
C MET A 92 1.86 -8.65 5.63
N ARG A 93 3.18 -8.82 5.57
CA ARG A 93 4.12 -8.20 6.52
C ARG A 93 4.09 -6.67 6.43
N MET A 94 3.97 -6.11 5.22
CA MET A 94 3.77 -4.67 5.03
C MET A 94 2.47 -4.20 5.69
N CYS A 95 1.36 -4.92 5.47
CA CYS A 95 0.08 -4.61 6.12
C CYS A 95 0.19 -4.68 7.65
N ALA A 96 0.84 -5.71 8.19
CA ALA A 96 1.03 -5.88 9.63
C ALA A 96 1.86 -4.76 10.25
N ALA A 97 2.94 -4.34 9.58
CA ALA A 97 3.77 -3.22 10.03
C ALA A 97 2.97 -1.90 10.06
N ALA A 98 2.20 -1.63 9.01
CA ALA A 98 1.36 -0.45 8.94
C ALA A 98 0.22 -0.50 9.98
N ALA A 99 -0.44 -1.64 10.14
CA ALA A 99 -1.50 -1.84 11.13
C ALA A 99 -1.00 -1.57 12.56
N LYS A 100 0.18 -2.07 12.89
CA LYS A 100 0.83 -1.79 14.18
C LYS A 100 1.10 -0.30 14.39
N ALA A 101 1.57 0.39 13.36
CA ALA A 101 1.85 1.83 13.43
C ALA A 101 0.58 2.68 13.55
N VAL A 102 -0.50 2.26 12.90
CA VAL A 102 -1.79 2.97 12.88
C VAL A 102 -2.64 2.61 14.11
N GLY A 103 -2.50 1.41 14.66
CA GLY A 103 -3.33 0.88 15.75
C GLY A 103 -4.66 0.33 15.24
N CYS A 104 -4.67 -0.37 14.12
CA CYS A 104 -5.85 -1.02 13.54
C CYS A 104 -5.60 -2.51 13.25
N ALA A 105 -6.63 -3.22 12.80
CA ALA A 105 -6.49 -4.61 12.37
C ALA A 105 -5.69 -4.68 11.06
N VAL A 106 -5.00 -5.81 10.83
CA VAL A 106 -4.20 -6.02 9.62
C VAL A 106 -5.10 -6.02 8.38
N GLU A 107 -6.28 -6.57 8.49
CA GLU A 107 -7.29 -6.67 7.44
C GLU A 107 -7.83 -5.30 7.01
N ASP A 108 -7.70 -4.27 7.85
CA ASP A 108 -8.09 -2.89 7.55
C ASP A 108 -7.00 -2.10 6.79
N VAL A 109 -5.87 -2.73 6.49
CA VAL A 109 -4.77 -2.13 5.75
C VAL A 109 -4.71 -2.70 4.34
N LEU A 110 -4.77 -1.82 3.36
CA LEU A 110 -4.59 -2.15 1.94
C LEU A 110 -3.14 -1.97 1.55
N VAL A 111 -2.64 -2.77 0.61
CA VAL A 111 -1.26 -2.71 0.16
C VAL A 111 -1.16 -2.51 -1.35
N CYS A 112 -0.27 -1.62 -1.76
CA CYS A 112 0.05 -1.35 -3.16
C CYS A 112 1.56 -1.39 -3.37
N SER A 113 1.99 -2.01 -4.45
CA SER A 113 3.41 -2.07 -4.82
C SER A 113 3.59 -1.79 -6.29
N THR A 114 4.63 -1.04 -6.63
CA THR A 114 5.01 -0.77 -8.02
C THR A 114 6.53 -0.79 -8.17
N GLY A 115 7.02 -1.12 -9.36
CA GLY A 115 8.45 -1.12 -9.66
C GLY A 115 8.90 -2.35 -10.44
N VAL A 116 10.08 -2.85 -10.12
CA VAL A 116 10.70 -3.98 -10.82
C VAL A 116 9.93 -5.27 -10.55
N ILE A 117 9.61 -6.00 -11.61
CA ILE A 117 8.94 -7.30 -11.56
C ILE A 117 9.98 -8.39 -11.34
N GLY A 118 9.67 -9.40 -10.53
CA GLY A 118 10.56 -10.54 -10.24
C GLY A 118 11.74 -10.22 -9.32
N ASP A 119 11.82 -9.01 -8.79
CA ASP A 119 12.87 -8.63 -7.83
C ASP A 119 12.55 -9.20 -6.44
N ARG A 120 13.59 -9.73 -5.78
CA ARG A 120 13.51 -10.35 -4.44
C ARG A 120 13.65 -9.35 -3.28
N LYS A 121 13.74 -8.07 -3.55
CA LYS A 121 13.91 -7.08 -2.48
C LYS A 121 12.77 -7.15 -1.48
N SER A 122 13.11 -7.38 -0.24
CA SER A 122 12.18 -7.22 0.88
C SER A 122 11.91 -5.73 1.10
N VAL A 123 10.65 -5.38 1.28
CA VAL A 123 10.21 -4.01 1.60
C VAL A 123 9.97 -3.85 3.10
N VAL A 124 10.46 -4.80 3.87
CA VAL A 124 10.28 -4.82 5.32
C VAL A 124 11.62 -4.74 6.01
#